data_32a771d7dcb524e803bc55d8e74967ad
#
_entry.id   32a771d7dcb524e803bc55d8e74967ad
#
_cell.length_a   1.000
_cell.length_b   1.000
_cell.length_c   1.000
_cell.angle_alpha   90.00
_cell.angle_beta   90.00
_cell.angle_gamma   90.00
#
_symmetry.space_group_name_H-M   'P 1'
#
loop_
_entity.id
_entity.type
_entity.pdbx_description
1 polymer ?
#
loop_
_entity_poly.entity_id
_entity_poly.type
_entity_poly.pdbx_seq_one_letter_code
_entity_poly.pdbx_strand_id
1 'polypeptide(L)'
;MMRKKSAIDLLADMLRIYTPSLQEAPLAEYLAERMAGDFGFKNVRIDEVNNVTGEVGSGSPTILLSGHMDTVPGNQPVKITKDSIHGRGACDAKASLASMVAAASDLSTRPDMGKVIVAGVSDEEGNGLGTRALLDSGIDADYAIFGEPSGIDNVTIGYKGRLGFTLTCGAPSLHASAPWLSQNAIESIYEVWRAVKTYAAEQAGKNQYSSVTASLTGIHGGSSHNTTPEKCRAAIDMRIPPQLSAAKTAEDIEKIVGRFQADTDFPKLKLEINDITEPFETDKTSGLVRAIIRAILQVRLKRPLLLRKTGTGDMNLLGHRLGIPVVTYGPGNPHLSHTRREFVEIQEYLTSIEVYKATVANLVKQHNVS
;
A
#
# COMPACT_ATOMS: atom_id res chain seq x y z
N MET A 1 -12.17 -23.10 -16.79
CA MET A 1 -12.58 -22.50 -15.49
C MET A 1 -11.94 -23.28 -14.36
N MET A 2 -11.15 -22.59 -13.53
CA MET A 2 -10.50 -23.23 -12.38
C MET A 2 -11.54 -23.79 -11.41
N ARG A 3 -11.36 -25.05 -10.98
CA ARG A 3 -12.31 -25.65 -10.03
C ARG A 3 -12.19 -24.93 -8.67
N LYS A 4 -13.32 -24.71 -7.98
CA LYS A 4 -13.34 -24.09 -6.64
C LYS A 4 -12.31 -24.68 -5.68
N LYS A 5 -12.14 -26.00 -5.69
CA LYS A 5 -11.11 -26.70 -4.89
C LYS A 5 -9.72 -26.24 -5.28
N SER A 6 -9.40 -26.13 -6.56
CA SER A 6 -8.08 -25.69 -7.04
C SER A 6 -7.75 -24.24 -6.62
N ALA A 7 -8.75 -23.35 -6.59
CA ALA A 7 -8.55 -21.98 -6.11
C ALA A 7 -8.27 -21.96 -4.59
N ILE A 8 -8.99 -22.76 -3.80
CA ILE A 8 -8.75 -22.89 -2.35
C ILE A 8 -7.38 -23.49 -2.08
N ASP A 9 -6.97 -24.52 -2.83
CA ASP A 9 -5.66 -25.16 -2.71
C ASP A 9 -4.54 -24.16 -3.05
N LEU A 10 -4.70 -23.33 -4.09
CA LEU A 10 -3.74 -22.26 -4.45
C LEU A 10 -3.50 -21.30 -3.26
N LEU A 11 -4.56 -20.74 -2.70
CA LEU A 11 -4.42 -19.84 -1.55
C LEU A 11 -3.79 -20.56 -0.35
N ALA A 12 -4.24 -21.77 -0.05
CA ALA A 12 -3.69 -22.53 1.07
C ALA A 12 -2.19 -22.83 0.92
N ASP A 13 -1.74 -23.14 -0.29
CA ASP A 13 -0.32 -23.38 -0.58
C ASP A 13 0.49 -22.08 -0.46
N MET A 14 -0.01 -20.97 -1.01
CA MET A 14 0.61 -19.65 -0.83
C MET A 14 0.75 -19.25 0.64
N LEU A 15 -0.23 -19.58 1.48
CA LEU A 15 -0.19 -19.31 2.93
C LEU A 15 0.81 -20.20 3.68
N ARG A 16 1.03 -21.43 3.23
CA ARG A 16 2.04 -22.35 3.82
C ARG A 16 3.46 -21.88 3.57
N ILE A 17 3.68 -21.12 2.50
CA ILE A 17 4.97 -20.50 2.20
C ILE A 17 5.02 -19.16 2.96
N TYR A 18 5.71 -19.18 4.11
CA TYR A 18 5.85 -17.97 4.94
C TYR A 18 6.90 -17.03 4.33
N THR A 19 6.48 -15.81 4.02
CA THR A 19 7.26 -14.79 3.31
C THR A 19 7.20 -13.45 4.01
N PRO A 20 7.93 -13.23 5.11
CA PRO A 20 8.10 -11.86 5.62
C PRO A 20 8.84 -11.02 4.58
N SER A 21 8.66 -9.69 4.61
CA SER A 21 9.28 -8.77 3.65
C SER A 21 10.77 -9.07 3.44
N LEU A 22 11.21 -9.03 2.18
CA LEU A 22 12.54 -9.40 1.67
C LEU A 22 12.85 -10.93 1.71
N GLN A 23 11.84 -11.79 1.91
CA GLN A 23 11.99 -13.26 1.90
C GLN A 23 10.95 -13.92 0.96
N GLU A 24 10.57 -13.25 -0.12
CA GLU A 24 9.48 -13.67 -1.02
C GLU A 24 9.89 -14.71 -2.06
N ALA A 25 11.19 -14.93 -2.27
CA ALA A 25 11.72 -15.84 -3.30
C ALA A 25 11.00 -17.20 -3.38
N PRO A 26 10.75 -17.93 -2.26
CA PRO A 26 10.07 -19.21 -2.33
C PRO A 26 8.63 -19.14 -2.86
N LEU A 27 7.92 -18.02 -2.60
CA LEU A 27 6.57 -17.82 -3.10
C LEU A 27 6.59 -17.37 -4.57
N ALA A 28 7.57 -16.55 -4.96
CA ALA A 28 7.76 -16.15 -6.35
C ALA A 28 8.03 -17.36 -7.24
N GLU A 29 8.92 -18.28 -6.81
CA GLU A 29 9.21 -19.53 -7.50
C GLU A 29 7.95 -20.41 -7.62
N TYR A 30 7.23 -20.62 -6.52
CA TYR A 30 5.98 -21.37 -6.52
C TYR A 30 4.96 -20.80 -7.49
N LEU A 31 4.74 -19.47 -7.45
CA LEU A 31 3.79 -18.82 -8.33
C LEU A 31 4.24 -18.87 -9.80
N ALA A 32 5.52 -18.69 -10.09
CA ALA A 32 6.05 -18.78 -11.45
C ALA A 32 5.82 -20.18 -12.04
N GLU A 33 6.11 -21.23 -11.27
CA GLU A 33 5.87 -22.63 -11.68
C GLU A 33 4.38 -22.88 -11.96
N ARG A 34 3.50 -22.45 -11.04
CA ARG A 34 2.05 -22.66 -11.18
C ARG A 34 1.45 -21.85 -12.35
N MET A 35 1.89 -20.61 -12.53
CA MET A 35 1.43 -19.74 -13.61
C MET A 35 1.83 -20.31 -14.98
N ALA A 36 3.09 -20.72 -15.14
CA ALA A 36 3.59 -21.26 -16.40
C ALA A 36 3.05 -22.66 -16.71
N GLY A 37 2.96 -23.53 -15.69
CA GLY A 37 2.56 -24.93 -15.88
C GLY A 37 1.06 -25.14 -15.96
N ASP A 38 0.34 -24.68 -14.92
CA ASP A 38 -1.05 -25.10 -14.72
C ASP A 38 -2.11 -24.05 -15.09
N PHE A 39 -1.73 -22.77 -15.08
CA PHE A 39 -2.70 -21.68 -15.14
C PHE A 39 -2.75 -20.95 -16.48
N GLY A 40 -1.95 -21.39 -17.47
CA GLY A 40 -2.00 -20.91 -18.84
C GLY A 40 -1.44 -19.51 -19.06
N PHE A 41 -0.59 -19.03 -18.15
CA PHE A 41 0.13 -17.79 -18.33
C PHE A 41 1.28 -17.95 -19.33
N LYS A 42 1.60 -16.85 -20.00
CA LYS A 42 2.74 -16.69 -20.88
C LYS A 42 3.69 -15.65 -20.29
N ASN A 43 4.94 -15.62 -20.81
CA ASN A 43 5.94 -14.64 -20.42
C ASN A 43 6.15 -14.56 -18.89
N VAL A 44 6.04 -15.71 -18.22
CA VAL A 44 6.25 -15.78 -16.77
C VAL A 44 7.71 -15.54 -16.45
N ARG A 45 7.99 -14.61 -15.55
CA ARG A 45 9.35 -14.25 -15.14
C ARG A 45 9.40 -13.84 -13.68
N ILE A 46 10.55 -14.05 -13.06
CA ILE A 46 10.91 -13.50 -11.74
C ILE A 46 12.03 -12.49 -11.96
N ASP A 47 11.93 -11.32 -11.35
CA ASP A 47 12.97 -10.29 -11.42
C ASP A 47 13.98 -10.36 -10.26
N GLU A 48 14.95 -9.45 -10.24
CA GLU A 48 16.05 -9.42 -9.27
C GLU A 48 15.59 -9.14 -7.82
N VAL A 49 14.40 -8.57 -7.64
CA VAL A 49 13.81 -8.30 -6.32
C VAL A 49 12.73 -9.31 -5.95
N ASN A 50 12.66 -10.43 -6.68
CA ASN A 50 11.69 -11.52 -6.51
C ASN A 50 10.23 -11.14 -6.83
N ASN A 51 9.96 -10.11 -7.64
CA ASN A 51 8.64 -9.99 -8.20
C ASN A 51 8.39 -11.12 -9.20
N VAL A 52 7.19 -11.66 -9.22
CA VAL A 52 6.76 -12.60 -10.24
C VAL A 52 5.72 -11.95 -11.14
N THR A 53 5.91 -12.01 -12.45
CA THR A 53 4.94 -11.50 -13.43
C THR A 53 4.58 -12.56 -14.43
N GLY A 54 3.35 -12.51 -14.95
CA GLY A 54 2.91 -13.37 -16.05
C GLY A 54 1.72 -12.75 -16.77
N GLU A 55 1.48 -13.15 -18.00
CA GLU A 55 0.49 -12.56 -18.90
C GLU A 55 -0.52 -13.58 -19.40
N VAL A 56 -1.77 -13.17 -19.54
CA VAL A 56 -2.80 -13.93 -20.26
C VAL A 56 -3.53 -13.02 -21.26
N GLY A 57 -4.04 -13.62 -22.34
CA GLY A 57 -4.67 -12.84 -23.41
C GLY A 57 -3.68 -12.06 -24.26
N SER A 58 -4.18 -11.16 -25.08
CA SER A 58 -3.40 -10.27 -25.98
C SER A 58 -4.26 -9.13 -26.49
N GLY A 59 -3.61 -8.06 -27.01
CA GLY A 59 -4.31 -6.88 -27.51
C GLY A 59 -4.65 -5.88 -26.42
N SER A 60 -5.61 -5.04 -26.69
CA SER A 60 -6.03 -3.94 -25.79
C SER A 60 -7.44 -4.19 -25.22
N PRO A 61 -7.71 -3.65 -24.02
CA PRO A 61 -6.80 -2.92 -23.16
C PRO A 61 -5.80 -3.83 -22.44
N THR A 62 -4.67 -3.27 -21.96
CA THR A 62 -3.77 -3.93 -21.02
C THR A 62 -4.18 -3.61 -19.58
N ILE A 63 -4.42 -4.64 -18.77
CA ILE A 63 -4.90 -4.52 -17.40
C ILE A 63 -3.86 -5.16 -16.46
N LEU A 64 -3.33 -4.37 -15.54
CA LEU A 64 -2.43 -4.84 -14.49
C LEU A 64 -3.23 -5.23 -13.25
N LEU A 65 -3.07 -6.47 -12.80
CA LEU A 65 -3.53 -6.97 -11.51
C LEU A 65 -2.28 -7.19 -10.65
N SER A 66 -2.01 -6.31 -9.71
CA SER A 66 -0.83 -6.36 -8.84
C SER A 66 -1.24 -6.61 -7.40
N GLY A 67 -0.48 -7.43 -6.69
CA GLY A 67 -0.68 -7.67 -5.26
C GLY A 67 0.61 -8.17 -4.62
N HIS A 68 0.78 -7.93 -3.31
CA HIS A 68 2.02 -8.27 -2.64
C HIS A 68 2.08 -9.73 -2.18
N MET A 69 3.30 -10.25 -2.12
CA MET A 69 3.62 -11.62 -1.70
C MET A 69 4.10 -11.68 -0.26
N ASP A 70 4.62 -10.59 0.24
CA ASP A 70 5.14 -10.50 1.60
C ASP A 70 4.05 -10.33 2.65
N THR A 71 4.45 -10.48 3.88
CA THR A 71 3.60 -10.29 5.07
C THR A 71 4.43 -9.69 6.20
N VAL A 72 3.78 -9.00 7.13
CA VAL A 72 4.42 -8.65 8.40
C VAL A 72 4.91 -9.89 9.15
N PRO A 73 5.93 -9.77 10.03
CA PRO A 73 6.43 -10.88 10.84
C PRO A 73 5.36 -11.57 11.69
N GLY A 74 5.58 -12.86 11.96
CA GLY A 74 4.71 -13.67 12.81
C GLY A 74 3.92 -14.71 12.03
N ASN A 75 4.58 -15.85 11.76
CA ASN A 75 3.95 -16.98 11.09
C ASN A 75 2.73 -17.49 11.88
N GLN A 76 1.72 -17.99 11.15
CA GLN A 76 0.49 -18.55 11.71
C GLN A 76 0.20 -19.89 11.04
N PRO A 77 -0.24 -20.92 11.82
CA PRO A 77 -0.63 -22.20 11.23
C PRO A 77 -1.76 -22.04 10.23
N VAL A 78 -1.59 -22.60 9.04
CA VAL A 78 -2.63 -22.62 8.02
C VAL A 78 -3.71 -23.62 8.39
N LYS A 79 -4.95 -23.14 8.51
CA LYS A 79 -6.11 -23.97 8.83
C LYS A 79 -7.25 -23.67 7.87
N ILE A 80 -7.74 -24.71 7.21
CA ILE A 80 -8.94 -24.61 6.37
C ILE A 80 -10.11 -25.17 7.17
N THR A 81 -11.14 -24.37 7.33
CA THR A 81 -12.43 -24.77 7.93
C THR A 81 -13.47 -24.94 6.82
N LYS A 82 -14.71 -25.21 7.19
CA LYS A 82 -15.83 -25.25 6.25
C LYS A 82 -16.04 -23.89 5.55
N ASP A 83 -15.81 -22.78 6.28
CA ASP A 83 -16.23 -21.43 5.86
C ASP A 83 -15.07 -20.46 5.69
N SER A 84 -13.86 -20.78 6.18
CA SER A 84 -12.73 -19.84 6.20
C SER A 84 -11.37 -20.50 6.03
N ILE A 85 -10.39 -19.73 5.55
CA ILE A 85 -8.98 -20.09 5.44
C ILE A 85 -8.21 -19.15 6.35
N HIS A 86 -7.48 -19.71 7.31
CA HIS A 86 -6.68 -18.98 8.31
C HIS A 86 -5.20 -19.11 7.98
N GLY A 87 -4.43 -18.09 8.28
CA GLY A 87 -2.97 -18.05 8.12
C GLY A 87 -2.47 -16.63 7.98
N ARG A 88 -1.18 -16.40 8.19
CA ARG A 88 -0.56 -15.09 7.93
C ARG A 88 -0.63 -14.78 6.44
N GLY A 89 -1.17 -13.60 6.07
CA GLY A 89 -1.44 -13.21 4.68
C GLY A 89 -2.81 -13.68 4.15
N ALA A 90 -3.61 -14.40 4.95
CA ALA A 90 -4.94 -14.83 4.53
C ALA A 90 -5.91 -13.65 4.31
N CYS A 91 -5.65 -12.54 4.97
CA CYS A 91 -6.34 -11.28 4.75
C CYS A 91 -5.44 -10.31 3.97
N ASP A 92 -4.22 -10.12 4.41
CA ASP A 92 -3.30 -9.09 3.94
C ASP A 92 -2.01 -9.70 3.37
N ALA A 93 -1.86 -9.80 2.00
CA ALA A 93 -2.98 -9.77 1.05
C ALA A 93 -2.85 -10.93 0.04
N LYS A 94 -2.30 -12.10 0.47
CA LYS A 94 -2.15 -13.27 -0.41
C LYS A 94 -3.47 -13.76 -0.99
N ALA A 95 -4.61 -13.58 -0.27
CA ALA A 95 -5.92 -13.91 -0.81
C ALA A 95 -6.29 -13.04 -2.03
N SER A 96 -5.92 -11.76 -2.01
CA SER A 96 -6.13 -10.86 -3.14
C SER A 96 -5.30 -11.30 -4.36
N LEU A 97 -4.02 -11.56 -4.17
CA LEU A 97 -3.12 -12.04 -5.24
C LEU A 97 -3.59 -13.41 -5.79
N ALA A 98 -3.93 -14.35 -4.92
CA ALA A 98 -4.47 -15.65 -5.33
C ALA A 98 -5.77 -15.53 -6.15
N SER A 99 -6.64 -14.58 -5.78
CA SER A 99 -7.86 -14.27 -6.53
C SER A 99 -7.56 -13.75 -7.94
N MET A 100 -6.54 -12.88 -8.07
CA MET A 100 -6.09 -12.33 -9.35
C MET A 100 -5.51 -13.41 -10.25
N VAL A 101 -4.64 -14.28 -9.72
CA VAL A 101 -4.06 -15.42 -10.45
C VAL A 101 -5.18 -16.35 -10.93
N ALA A 102 -6.12 -16.69 -10.07
CA ALA A 102 -7.24 -17.56 -10.42
C ALA A 102 -8.17 -16.93 -11.48
N ALA A 103 -8.46 -15.64 -11.36
CA ALA A 103 -9.27 -14.90 -12.31
C ALA A 103 -8.60 -14.83 -13.69
N ALA A 104 -7.32 -14.49 -13.74
CA ALA A 104 -6.55 -14.42 -14.99
C ALA A 104 -6.41 -15.79 -15.64
N SER A 105 -6.17 -16.86 -14.87
CA SER A 105 -6.17 -18.25 -15.37
C SER A 105 -7.48 -18.63 -16.04
N ASP A 106 -8.63 -18.27 -15.45
CA ASP A 106 -9.94 -18.51 -16.05
C ASP A 106 -10.18 -17.72 -17.36
N LEU A 107 -9.51 -16.57 -17.49
CA LEU A 107 -9.58 -15.74 -18.70
C LEU A 107 -8.62 -16.20 -19.80
N SER A 108 -7.58 -16.96 -19.48
CA SER A 108 -6.55 -17.41 -20.43
C SER A 108 -7.11 -18.19 -21.65
N THR A 109 -8.25 -18.84 -21.48
CA THR A 109 -8.93 -19.62 -22.52
C THR A 109 -9.96 -18.84 -23.35
N ARG A 110 -10.15 -17.54 -23.02
CA ARG A 110 -11.13 -16.70 -23.71
C ARG A 110 -10.43 -15.83 -24.75
N PRO A 111 -10.87 -15.85 -26.01
CA PRO A 111 -10.41 -14.88 -27.00
C PRO A 111 -10.96 -13.48 -26.66
N ASP A 112 -10.31 -12.45 -27.15
CA ASP A 112 -10.78 -11.06 -27.11
C ASP A 112 -10.97 -10.46 -25.70
N MET A 113 -10.14 -10.89 -24.74
CA MET A 113 -10.19 -10.36 -23.35
C MET A 113 -9.15 -9.29 -23.05
N GLY A 114 -8.49 -8.73 -24.11
CA GLY A 114 -7.36 -7.83 -23.91
C GLY A 114 -6.17 -8.58 -23.32
N LYS A 115 -5.17 -7.82 -22.85
CA LYS A 115 -4.02 -8.36 -22.14
C LYS A 115 -4.18 -8.14 -20.64
N VAL A 116 -4.07 -9.20 -19.85
CA VAL A 116 -4.04 -9.13 -18.38
C VAL A 116 -2.64 -9.53 -17.92
N ILE A 117 -2.00 -8.65 -17.18
CA ILE A 117 -0.73 -8.90 -16.51
C ILE A 117 -1.03 -9.13 -15.03
N VAL A 118 -0.57 -10.23 -14.46
CA VAL A 118 -0.59 -10.44 -13.01
C VAL A 118 0.81 -10.26 -12.49
N ALA A 119 0.96 -9.43 -11.46
CA ALA A 119 2.22 -9.18 -10.76
C ALA A 119 2.10 -9.48 -9.28
N GLY A 120 2.86 -10.45 -8.79
CA GLY A 120 3.13 -10.62 -7.36
C GLY A 120 4.36 -9.79 -7.01
N VAL A 121 4.21 -8.75 -6.18
CA VAL A 121 5.29 -7.85 -5.81
C VAL A 121 5.84 -8.16 -4.42
N SER A 122 7.10 -7.82 -4.19
CA SER A 122 7.82 -8.00 -2.93
C SER A 122 7.83 -6.70 -2.10
N ASP A 123 8.07 -6.81 -0.78
CA ASP A 123 8.40 -5.71 0.15
C ASP A 123 7.36 -4.58 0.20
N GLU A 124 6.06 -4.89 0.02
CA GLU A 124 5.00 -3.87 0.17
C GLU A 124 4.88 -3.42 1.63
N GLU A 125 4.93 -4.36 2.57
CA GLU A 125 4.88 -4.13 4.02
C GLU A 125 6.15 -3.44 4.57
N GLY A 126 7.15 -3.23 3.72
CA GLY A 126 8.40 -2.56 4.01
C GLY A 126 8.54 -1.19 3.34
N ASN A 127 9.24 -1.17 2.21
CA ASN A 127 9.59 0.06 1.49
C ASN A 127 9.01 0.14 0.07
N GLY A 128 8.19 -0.82 -0.34
CA GLY A 128 7.60 -0.90 -1.67
C GLY A 128 8.64 -1.16 -2.77
N LEU A 129 9.70 -1.92 -2.46
CA LEU A 129 10.79 -2.22 -3.37
C LEU A 129 10.27 -2.92 -4.64
N GLY A 130 9.37 -3.90 -4.48
CA GLY A 130 8.82 -4.66 -5.58
C GLY A 130 8.04 -3.81 -6.56
N THR A 131 7.11 -2.99 -6.08
CA THR A 131 6.33 -2.10 -6.96
C THR A 131 7.22 -1.07 -7.65
N ARG A 132 8.27 -0.55 -6.99
CA ARG A 132 9.25 0.36 -7.63
C ARG A 132 10.01 -0.35 -8.76
N ALA A 133 10.52 -1.54 -8.52
CA ALA A 133 11.21 -2.34 -9.54
C ALA A 133 10.29 -2.71 -10.71
N LEU A 134 9.03 -3.09 -10.42
CA LEU A 134 8.02 -3.35 -11.45
C LEU A 134 7.81 -2.12 -12.35
N LEU A 135 7.71 -0.93 -11.78
CA LEU A 135 7.56 0.33 -12.51
C LEU A 135 8.82 0.69 -13.31
N ASP A 136 10.00 0.46 -12.74
CA ASP A 136 11.30 0.72 -13.40
C ASP A 136 11.58 -0.27 -14.54
N SER A 137 10.94 -1.45 -14.56
CA SER A 137 11.00 -2.41 -15.68
C SER A 137 10.29 -1.93 -16.96
N GLY A 138 9.60 -0.78 -16.91
CA GLY A 138 8.86 -0.23 -18.04
C GLY A 138 7.54 -0.94 -18.31
N ILE A 139 6.90 -1.51 -17.27
CA ILE A 139 5.56 -2.07 -17.43
C ILE A 139 4.57 -1.01 -17.90
N ASP A 140 3.76 -1.36 -18.90
CA ASP A 140 2.74 -0.50 -19.49
C ASP A 140 1.35 -1.12 -19.32
N ALA A 141 0.37 -0.31 -18.93
CA ALA A 141 -1.01 -0.72 -18.74
C ALA A 141 -1.97 0.46 -18.91
N ASP A 142 -3.20 0.17 -19.32
CA ASP A 142 -4.29 1.15 -19.42
C ASP A 142 -5.03 1.31 -18.09
N TYR A 143 -5.04 0.25 -17.27
CA TYR A 143 -5.71 0.18 -15.98
C TYR A 143 -4.93 -0.69 -15.01
N ALA A 144 -4.97 -0.37 -13.71
CA ALA A 144 -4.39 -1.24 -12.69
C ALA A 144 -5.34 -1.46 -11.50
N ILE A 145 -5.31 -2.66 -10.94
CA ILE A 145 -5.97 -2.99 -9.67
C ILE A 145 -4.91 -3.52 -8.73
N PHE A 146 -4.75 -2.87 -7.57
CA PHE A 146 -3.88 -3.35 -6.51
C PHE A 146 -4.68 -4.20 -5.51
N GLY A 147 -4.14 -5.33 -5.12
CA GLY A 147 -4.82 -6.34 -4.30
C GLY A 147 -4.63 -6.10 -2.82
N GLU A 148 -5.63 -5.54 -2.16
CA GLU A 148 -5.65 -5.26 -0.74
C GLU A 148 -6.98 -5.66 -0.09
N PRO A 149 -7.02 -6.00 1.20
CA PRO A 149 -8.28 -6.25 1.88
C PRO A 149 -9.14 -4.98 1.90
N SER A 150 -10.25 -5.02 1.22
CA SER A 150 -11.26 -3.95 1.23
C SER A 150 -12.66 -4.47 1.55
N GLY A 151 -12.80 -5.79 1.60
CA GLY A 151 -14.09 -6.46 1.55
C GLY A 151 -14.70 -6.42 0.15
N ILE A 152 -15.35 -7.49 -0.26
CA ILE A 152 -15.83 -7.65 -1.65
C ILE A 152 -16.94 -6.69 -2.08
N ASP A 153 -17.54 -5.98 -1.15
CA ASP A 153 -18.59 -4.99 -1.40
C ASP A 153 -18.05 -3.54 -1.42
N ASN A 154 -16.71 -3.35 -1.41
CA ASN A 154 -16.10 -2.04 -1.38
C ASN A 154 -14.99 -1.92 -2.42
N VAL A 155 -14.72 -0.70 -2.87
CA VAL A 155 -13.60 -0.36 -3.76
C VAL A 155 -12.87 0.84 -3.17
N THR A 156 -11.58 0.73 -2.94
CA THR A 156 -10.79 1.88 -2.52
C THR A 156 -10.31 2.64 -3.76
N ILE A 157 -10.67 3.92 -3.84
CA ILE A 157 -10.37 4.79 -4.98
C ILE A 157 -9.30 5.84 -4.66
N GLY A 158 -8.87 5.95 -3.39
CA GLY A 158 -7.87 6.93 -3.02
C GLY A 158 -7.20 6.67 -1.69
N TYR A 159 -5.94 7.07 -1.61
CA TYR A 159 -5.09 7.05 -0.43
C TYR A 159 -4.44 8.41 -0.22
N LYS A 160 -4.20 8.76 1.04
CA LYS A 160 -3.34 9.90 1.35
C LYS A 160 -1.89 9.59 1.00
N GLY A 161 -1.12 10.65 0.75
CA GLY A 161 0.32 10.57 0.68
C GLY A 161 0.95 10.51 2.07
N ARG A 162 2.26 10.35 2.08
CA ARG A 162 3.08 10.29 3.29
C ARG A 162 4.30 11.20 3.16
N LEU A 163 4.63 11.87 4.26
CA LEU A 163 5.90 12.54 4.48
C LEU A 163 6.43 12.08 5.82
N GLY A 164 7.47 11.25 5.80
CA GLY A 164 8.19 10.79 6.97
C GLY A 164 9.49 11.54 7.15
N PHE A 165 9.78 12.08 8.34
CA PHE A 165 11.04 12.75 8.61
C PHE A 165 11.49 12.63 10.06
N THR A 166 12.78 12.88 10.27
CA THR A 166 13.42 12.88 11.56
C THR A 166 14.00 14.27 11.85
N LEU A 167 13.76 14.76 13.05
CA LEU A 167 14.42 15.92 13.61
C LEU A 167 15.46 15.46 14.63
N THR A 168 16.66 16.03 14.61
CA THR A 168 17.70 15.83 15.61
C THR A 168 18.17 17.18 16.10
N CYS A 169 18.16 17.39 17.42
CA CYS A 169 18.63 18.60 18.07
C CYS A 169 19.80 18.30 19.00
N GLY A 170 20.82 19.16 18.98
CA GLY A 170 21.99 19.08 19.86
C GLY A 170 22.19 20.39 20.61
N ALA A 171 22.29 20.33 21.94
CA ALA A 171 22.48 21.48 22.84
C ALA A 171 23.59 21.20 23.86
N PRO A 172 24.23 22.21 24.47
CA PRO A 172 25.14 22.00 25.60
C PRO A 172 24.38 21.42 26.80
N SER A 173 24.99 20.42 27.47
CA SER A 173 24.44 19.88 28.71
C SER A 173 24.96 20.65 29.94
N LEU A 174 24.04 21.07 30.79
CA LEU A 174 24.35 21.75 32.06
C LEU A 174 23.54 21.15 33.20
N HIS A 175 23.80 21.58 34.42
CA HIS A 175 23.06 21.14 35.60
C HIS A 175 21.60 21.63 35.52
N ALA A 176 20.63 20.75 35.74
CA ALA A 176 19.22 21.04 35.61
C ALA A 176 18.68 22.13 36.56
N SER A 177 19.42 22.49 37.61
CA SER A 177 19.08 23.59 38.54
C SER A 177 19.26 24.97 37.93
N ALA A 178 19.93 25.11 36.79
CA ALA A 178 20.19 26.39 36.12
C ALA A 178 19.72 26.36 34.66
N PRO A 179 18.43 26.09 34.38
CA PRO A 179 17.91 25.90 33.01
C PRO A 179 18.04 27.14 32.13
N TRP A 180 18.19 28.33 32.72
CA TRP A 180 18.34 29.59 31.97
C TRP A 180 19.76 29.78 31.39
N LEU A 181 20.74 28.92 31.71
CA LEU A 181 22.11 28.98 31.19
C LEU A 181 22.33 28.10 29.95
N SER A 182 21.39 27.26 29.60
CA SER A 182 21.50 26.33 28.48
C SER A 182 20.15 26.10 27.83
N GLN A 183 20.21 25.75 26.57
CA GLN A 183 19.05 25.27 25.83
C GLN A 183 18.83 23.79 26.14
N ASN A 184 17.56 23.33 26.02
CA ASN A 184 17.16 21.97 26.25
C ASN A 184 16.77 21.32 24.92
N ALA A 185 17.53 20.32 24.49
CA ALA A 185 17.28 19.67 23.19
C ALA A 185 15.88 19.06 23.06
N ILE A 186 15.26 18.59 24.15
CA ILE A 186 13.89 18.06 24.14
C ILE A 186 12.88 19.19 23.93
N GLU A 187 13.01 20.28 24.68
CA GLU A 187 12.11 21.43 24.58
C GLU A 187 12.20 22.05 23.19
N SER A 188 13.41 22.19 22.64
CA SER A 188 13.63 22.73 21.30
C SER A 188 12.96 21.86 20.21
N ILE A 189 13.11 20.53 20.29
CA ILE A 189 12.40 19.62 19.38
C ILE A 189 10.88 19.79 19.54
N TYR A 190 10.39 19.97 20.76
CA TYR A 190 8.96 20.14 21.00
C TYR A 190 8.42 21.45 20.42
N GLU A 191 9.20 22.53 20.43
CA GLU A 191 8.84 23.79 19.77
C GLU A 191 8.72 23.63 18.26
N VAL A 192 9.68 22.96 17.62
CA VAL A 192 9.62 22.65 16.19
C VAL A 192 8.39 21.77 15.88
N TRP A 193 8.15 20.75 16.70
CA TRP A 193 6.96 19.89 16.58
C TRP A 193 5.66 20.70 16.68
N ARG A 194 5.58 21.66 17.58
CA ARG A 194 4.40 22.55 17.68
C ARG A 194 4.18 23.34 16.40
N ALA A 195 5.25 23.86 15.77
CA ALA A 195 5.15 24.56 14.49
C ALA A 195 4.66 23.63 13.37
N VAL A 196 5.16 22.39 13.32
CA VAL A 196 4.67 21.36 12.38
C VAL A 196 3.19 21.05 12.61
N LYS A 197 2.76 20.91 13.87
CA LYS A 197 1.34 20.71 14.21
C LYS A 197 0.45 21.90 13.81
N THR A 198 0.94 23.11 13.98
CA THR A 198 0.21 24.31 13.55
C THR A 198 0.04 24.31 12.03
N TYR A 199 1.12 24.05 11.28
CA TYR A 199 1.04 23.90 9.82
C TYR A 199 0.00 22.85 9.40
N ALA A 200 0.02 21.66 10.02
CA ALA A 200 -0.96 20.62 9.72
C ALA A 200 -2.41 21.06 10.03
N ALA A 201 -2.62 21.80 11.11
CA ALA A 201 -3.93 22.34 11.47
C ALA A 201 -4.44 23.41 10.49
N GLU A 202 -3.55 24.24 9.94
CA GLU A 202 -3.87 25.23 8.91
C GLU A 202 -4.29 24.58 7.59
N GLN A 203 -3.85 23.34 7.34
CA GLN A 203 -4.24 22.52 6.18
C GLN A 203 -5.41 21.57 6.50
N ALA A 204 -6.26 21.92 7.47
CA ALA A 204 -7.44 21.14 7.81
C ALA A 204 -8.52 21.24 6.72
N GLY A 205 -8.98 20.08 6.23
CA GLY A 205 -10.11 19.96 5.31
C GLY A 205 -11.41 19.62 6.04
N LYS A 206 -12.43 19.24 5.26
CA LYS A 206 -13.78 18.93 5.79
C LYS A 206 -13.82 17.65 6.66
N ASN A 207 -12.86 16.76 6.50
CA ASN A 207 -12.78 15.48 7.20
C ASN A 207 -11.33 15.01 7.28
N GLN A 208 -11.08 13.87 7.95
CA GLN A 208 -9.73 13.33 8.15
C GLN A 208 -9.00 13.01 6.83
N TYR A 209 -9.73 12.56 5.80
CA TYR A 209 -9.13 12.26 4.50
C TYR A 209 -8.65 13.51 3.78
N SER A 210 -9.41 14.61 3.86
CA SER A 210 -9.10 15.88 3.19
C SER A 210 -8.21 16.83 4.02
N SER A 211 -7.72 16.40 5.19
CA SER A 211 -6.86 17.20 6.08
C SER A 211 -5.44 16.68 6.07
N VAL A 212 -4.44 17.56 6.22
CA VAL A 212 -3.11 17.13 6.63
C VAL A 212 -3.18 16.64 8.08
N THR A 213 -2.59 15.49 8.36
CA THR A 213 -2.45 15.00 9.74
C THR A 213 -0.98 14.74 10.04
N ALA A 214 -0.54 15.09 11.24
CA ALA A 214 0.82 14.89 11.71
C ALA A 214 0.84 14.16 13.05
N SER A 215 1.71 13.15 13.16
CA SER A 215 1.92 12.34 14.35
C SER A 215 3.38 12.33 14.73
N LEU A 216 3.68 12.60 16.01
CA LEU A 216 4.99 12.35 16.59
C LEU A 216 5.04 10.85 16.94
N THR A 217 5.74 10.08 16.14
CA THR A 217 5.78 8.61 16.25
C THR A 217 6.90 8.09 17.16
N GLY A 218 7.85 8.95 17.47
CA GLY A 218 8.92 8.63 18.42
C GLY A 218 9.64 9.88 18.88
N ILE A 219 10.04 9.89 20.16
CA ILE A 219 10.92 10.93 20.71
C ILE A 219 11.90 10.29 21.71
N HIS A 220 13.16 10.57 21.56
CA HIS A 220 14.24 10.02 22.40
C HIS A 220 15.22 11.12 22.76
N GLY A 221 15.41 11.37 24.06
CA GLY A 221 16.34 12.38 24.55
C GLY A 221 16.49 12.33 26.06
N GLY A 222 17.58 12.93 26.56
CA GLY A 222 17.93 12.92 27.98
C GLY A 222 18.55 11.61 28.45
N SER A 223 19.46 11.72 29.40
CA SER A 223 20.19 10.58 30.00
C SER A 223 20.22 10.60 31.54
N SER A 224 19.88 11.76 32.13
CA SER A 224 19.95 11.95 33.59
C SER A 224 18.89 12.94 34.05
N HIS A 225 18.40 12.78 35.27
CA HIS A 225 17.39 13.66 35.88
C HIS A 225 17.92 15.02 36.33
N ASN A 226 19.24 15.19 36.44
CA ASN A 226 19.88 16.40 36.97
C ASN A 226 20.73 17.18 35.95
N THR A 227 20.66 16.80 34.66
CA THR A 227 21.31 17.51 33.56
C THR A 227 20.30 17.88 32.46
N THR A 228 20.52 19.04 31.82
CA THR A 228 19.74 19.40 30.63
C THR A 228 20.07 18.44 29.48
N PRO A 229 19.08 17.96 28.73
CA PRO A 229 19.31 17.07 27.59
C PRO A 229 20.19 17.69 26.51
N GLU A 230 21.33 17.05 26.23
CA GLU A 230 22.24 17.50 25.17
C GLU A 230 21.84 17.07 23.77
N LYS A 231 21.00 16.06 23.67
CA LYS A 231 20.52 15.52 22.39
C LYS A 231 19.09 15.04 22.49
N CYS A 232 18.32 15.34 21.46
CA CYS A 232 16.99 14.78 21.25
C CYS A 232 16.80 14.42 19.79
N ARG A 233 16.13 13.28 19.53
CA ARG A 233 15.72 12.84 18.20
C ARG A 233 14.22 12.57 18.21
N ALA A 234 13.51 13.08 17.20
CA ALA A 234 12.08 12.85 17.02
C ALA A 234 11.80 12.32 15.62
N ALA A 235 10.90 11.35 15.52
CA ALA A 235 10.37 10.84 14.26
C ALA A 235 8.94 11.34 14.08
N ILE A 236 8.64 11.88 12.91
CA ILE A 236 7.33 12.45 12.57
C ILE A 236 6.80 11.78 11.29
N ASP A 237 5.53 11.39 11.32
CA ASP A 237 4.77 10.89 10.18
C ASP A 237 3.63 11.88 9.86
N MET A 238 3.62 12.39 8.64
CA MET A 238 2.54 13.24 8.14
C MET A 238 1.78 12.52 7.02
N ARG A 239 0.46 12.68 7.00
CA ARG A 239 -0.40 12.14 5.95
C ARG A 239 -1.02 13.28 5.15
N ILE A 240 -0.76 13.26 3.84
CA ILE A 240 -1.03 14.36 2.92
C ILE A 240 -2.27 14.03 2.09
N PRO A 241 -3.30 14.89 2.05
CA PRO A 241 -4.51 14.63 1.26
C PRO A 241 -4.27 14.84 -0.25
N PRO A 242 -5.10 14.25 -1.14
CA PRO A 242 -4.91 14.34 -2.59
C PRO A 242 -4.92 15.74 -3.20
N GLN A 243 -5.41 16.74 -2.47
CA GLN A 243 -5.42 18.13 -2.93
C GLN A 243 -4.07 18.85 -2.77
N LEU A 244 -3.13 18.21 -2.07
CA LEU A 244 -1.79 18.74 -1.78
C LEU A 244 -0.73 17.77 -2.29
N SER A 245 0.47 18.29 -2.59
CA SER A 245 1.63 17.48 -2.92
C SER A 245 2.46 17.19 -1.67
N ALA A 246 2.90 15.94 -1.51
CA ALA A 246 3.79 15.55 -0.42
C ALA A 246 5.18 16.19 -0.58
N ALA A 247 5.70 16.29 -1.81
CA ALA A 247 6.96 16.99 -2.08
C ALA A 247 6.87 18.47 -1.72
N LYS A 248 5.77 19.15 -2.08
CA LYS A 248 5.56 20.55 -1.71
C LYS A 248 5.42 20.72 -0.20
N THR A 249 4.75 19.79 0.47
CA THR A 249 4.67 19.79 1.94
C THR A 249 6.06 19.63 2.58
N ALA A 250 6.92 18.78 2.00
CA ALA A 250 8.31 18.63 2.47
C ALA A 250 9.08 19.96 2.39
N GLU A 251 8.99 20.69 1.27
CA GLU A 251 9.58 22.03 1.14
C GLU A 251 9.06 23.02 2.21
N ASP A 252 7.78 22.95 2.54
CA ASP A 252 7.20 23.84 3.54
C ASP A 252 7.68 23.47 4.96
N ILE A 253 7.85 22.17 5.24
CA ILE A 253 8.47 21.70 6.50
C ILE A 253 9.96 22.13 6.56
N GLU A 254 10.71 22.04 5.45
CA GLU A 254 12.08 22.55 5.38
C GLU A 254 12.15 24.05 5.71
N LYS A 255 11.23 24.86 5.18
CA LYS A 255 11.15 26.28 5.51
C LYS A 255 10.82 26.53 6.98
N ILE A 256 9.90 25.74 7.54
CA ILE A 256 9.57 25.83 8.99
C ILE A 256 10.80 25.55 9.82
N VAL A 257 11.49 24.44 9.56
CA VAL A 257 12.71 24.05 10.28
C VAL A 257 13.83 25.07 10.04
N GLY A 258 13.98 25.58 8.82
CA GLY A 258 14.96 26.60 8.44
C GLY A 258 14.84 27.90 9.25
N ARG A 259 13.63 28.29 9.68
CA ARG A 259 13.45 29.47 10.56
C ARG A 259 14.10 29.26 11.91
N PHE A 260 13.99 28.06 12.50
CA PHE A 260 14.65 27.71 13.75
C PHE A 260 16.17 27.60 13.58
N GLN A 261 16.65 27.07 12.45
CA GLN A 261 18.08 26.97 12.15
C GLN A 261 18.74 28.36 11.93
N ALA A 262 17.98 29.34 11.47
CA ALA A 262 18.46 30.71 11.27
C ALA A 262 18.56 31.51 12.59
N ASP A 263 17.92 31.07 13.65
CA ASP A 263 18.02 31.66 14.97
C ASP A 263 19.32 31.20 15.65
N THR A 264 20.24 32.13 15.85
CA THR A 264 21.55 31.85 16.44
C THR A 264 21.48 31.40 17.91
N ASP A 265 20.37 31.71 18.57
CA ASP A 265 20.11 31.31 19.95
C ASP A 265 19.42 29.94 20.03
N PHE A 266 19.01 29.38 18.91
CA PHE A 266 18.42 28.05 18.86
C PHE A 266 19.50 26.95 18.75
N PRO A 267 19.31 25.78 19.40
CA PRO A 267 20.29 24.69 19.33
C PRO A 267 20.44 24.15 17.90
N LYS A 268 21.57 23.48 17.65
CA LYS A 268 21.82 22.85 16.35
C LYS A 268 20.71 21.85 15.99
N LEU A 269 19.96 22.18 14.96
CA LEU A 269 18.83 21.38 14.47
C LEU A 269 19.17 20.76 13.11
N LYS A 270 18.87 19.47 12.94
CA LYS A 270 19.00 18.73 11.68
C LYS A 270 17.64 18.13 11.30
N LEU A 271 17.24 18.31 10.05
CA LEU A 271 16.10 17.65 9.43
C LEU A 271 16.62 16.57 8.47
N GLU A 272 16.03 15.39 8.51
CA GLU A 272 16.24 14.30 7.56
C GLU A 272 14.89 13.81 7.04
N ILE A 273 14.63 14.02 5.75
CA ILE A 273 13.46 13.46 5.09
C ILE A 273 13.74 11.98 4.83
N ASN A 274 12.87 11.11 5.33
CA ASN A 274 13.03 9.65 5.25
C ASN A 274 12.17 9.03 4.16
N ASP A 275 10.96 9.60 3.91
CA ASP A 275 10.02 9.10 2.94
C ASP A 275 9.13 10.22 2.41
N ILE A 276 8.92 10.21 1.09
CA ILE A 276 7.95 11.07 0.40
C ILE A 276 7.16 10.16 -0.55
N THR A 277 5.88 10.02 -0.28
CA THR A 277 4.95 9.33 -1.18
C THR A 277 3.78 10.25 -1.48
N GLU A 278 3.58 10.56 -2.76
CA GLU A 278 2.49 11.43 -3.20
C GLU A 278 1.12 10.78 -2.93
N PRO A 279 0.10 11.56 -2.57
CA PRO A 279 -1.26 11.06 -2.46
C PRO A 279 -1.81 10.70 -3.85
N PHE A 280 -2.73 9.73 -3.91
CA PHE A 280 -3.35 9.36 -5.18
C PHE A 280 -4.85 9.10 -5.00
N GLU A 281 -5.65 9.60 -5.94
CA GLU A 281 -7.08 9.33 -6.01
C GLU A 281 -7.50 9.18 -7.47
N THR A 282 -8.13 8.06 -7.80
CA THR A 282 -8.76 7.82 -9.10
C THR A 282 -10.11 8.51 -9.17
N ASP A 283 -10.36 9.21 -10.28
CA ASP A 283 -11.68 9.82 -10.53
C ASP A 283 -12.78 8.73 -10.48
N LYS A 284 -13.80 8.99 -9.66
CA LYS A 284 -14.97 8.11 -9.52
C LYS A 284 -15.73 7.88 -10.82
N THR A 285 -15.53 8.73 -11.83
CA THR A 285 -16.13 8.62 -13.17
C THR A 285 -15.23 7.93 -14.19
N SER A 286 -14.02 7.49 -13.79
CA SER A 286 -13.10 6.76 -14.67
C SER A 286 -13.69 5.46 -15.20
N GLY A 287 -13.17 4.99 -16.33
CA GLY A 287 -13.56 3.71 -16.94
C GLY A 287 -13.41 2.54 -15.97
N LEU A 288 -12.29 2.51 -15.24
CA LEU A 288 -12.01 1.46 -14.25
C LEU A 288 -13.03 1.43 -13.11
N VAL A 289 -13.32 2.59 -12.50
CA VAL A 289 -14.27 2.67 -11.38
C VAL A 289 -15.68 2.25 -11.84
N ARG A 290 -16.11 2.69 -13.03
CA ARG A 290 -17.40 2.24 -13.60
C ARG A 290 -17.42 0.72 -13.87
N ALA A 291 -16.31 0.17 -14.38
CA ALA A 291 -16.22 -1.26 -14.70
C ALA A 291 -16.32 -2.13 -13.45
N ILE A 292 -15.58 -1.79 -12.39
CA ILE A 292 -15.60 -2.57 -11.13
C ILE A 292 -16.92 -2.42 -10.36
N ILE A 293 -17.53 -1.22 -10.35
CA ILE A 293 -18.89 -1.04 -9.79
C ILE A 293 -19.89 -1.95 -10.50
N ARG A 294 -19.84 -1.99 -11.83
CA ARG A 294 -20.72 -2.86 -12.63
C ARG A 294 -20.44 -4.34 -12.33
N ALA A 295 -19.19 -4.74 -12.21
CA ALA A 295 -18.80 -6.10 -11.87
C ALA A 295 -19.36 -6.54 -10.50
N ILE A 296 -19.20 -5.71 -9.47
CA ILE A 296 -19.75 -6.00 -8.14
C ILE A 296 -21.29 -6.07 -8.18
N LEU A 297 -21.96 -5.16 -8.90
CA LEU A 297 -23.41 -5.23 -9.10
C LEU A 297 -23.85 -6.53 -9.78
N GLN A 298 -23.11 -6.98 -10.80
CA GLN A 298 -23.41 -8.23 -11.53
C GLN A 298 -23.23 -9.47 -10.64
N VAL A 299 -22.16 -9.51 -9.85
CA VAL A 299 -21.80 -10.69 -9.05
C VAL A 299 -22.51 -10.72 -7.70
N ARG A 300 -22.68 -9.56 -7.06
CA ARG A 300 -23.17 -9.43 -5.68
C ARG A 300 -24.59 -8.92 -5.59
N LEU A 301 -25.15 -8.39 -6.66
CA LEU A 301 -26.44 -7.69 -6.67
C LEU A 301 -26.53 -6.54 -5.65
N LYS A 302 -25.38 -5.95 -5.34
CA LYS A 302 -25.22 -4.89 -4.32
C LYS A 302 -24.33 -3.78 -4.86
N ARG A 303 -24.72 -2.52 -4.62
CA ARG A 303 -23.90 -1.37 -5.03
C ARG A 303 -22.71 -1.24 -4.06
N PRO A 304 -21.47 -1.18 -4.58
CA PRO A 304 -20.29 -1.05 -3.71
C PRO A 304 -20.19 0.35 -3.10
N LEU A 305 -19.50 0.41 -1.96
CA LEU A 305 -19.02 1.67 -1.38
C LEU A 305 -17.66 2.03 -2.00
N LEU A 306 -17.50 3.30 -2.36
CA LEU A 306 -16.22 3.85 -2.78
C LEU A 306 -15.50 4.40 -1.55
N LEU A 307 -14.42 3.74 -1.17
CA LEU A 307 -13.65 4.07 0.02
C LEU A 307 -12.47 4.99 -0.32
N ARG A 308 -12.10 5.80 0.67
CA ARG A 308 -10.89 6.61 0.70
C ARG A 308 -10.19 6.32 2.01
N LYS A 309 -8.93 5.90 1.94
CA LYS A 309 -8.15 5.53 3.12
C LYS A 309 -7.17 6.63 3.51
N THR A 310 -6.97 6.81 4.80
CA THR A 310 -5.98 7.76 5.35
C THR A 310 -4.55 7.21 5.37
N GLY A 311 -4.39 5.93 5.06
CA GLY A 311 -3.10 5.27 4.86
C GLY A 311 -2.46 5.63 3.52
N THR A 312 -1.35 4.98 3.24
CA THR A 312 -0.57 5.02 1.99
C THR A 312 -0.27 3.58 1.61
N GLY A 313 -0.18 3.27 0.34
CA GLY A 313 0.15 1.94 -0.16
C GLY A 313 0.62 2.00 -1.62
N ASP A 314 0.88 0.86 -2.21
CA ASP A 314 1.43 0.76 -3.56
C ASP A 314 0.52 1.31 -4.67
N MET A 315 -0.78 1.45 -4.40
CA MET A 315 -1.69 2.20 -5.27
C MET A 315 -1.18 3.62 -5.56
N ASN A 316 -0.56 4.29 -4.58
CA ASN A 316 0.02 5.63 -4.74
C ASN A 316 1.15 5.60 -5.79
N LEU A 317 2.06 4.64 -5.67
CA LEU A 317 3.20 4.48 -6.58
C LEU A 317 2.74 4.16 -8.01
N LEU A 318 1.86 3.16 -8.15
CA LEU A 318 1.30 2.76 -9.45
C LEU A 318 0.59 3.92 -10.15
N GLY A 319 -0.30 4.61 -9.43
CA GLY A 319 -1.09 5.69 -10.00
C GLY A 319 -0.26 6.88 -10.46
N HIS A 320 0.71 7.29 -9.67
CA HIS A 320 1.59 8.41 -10.03
C HIS A 320 2.55 8.08 -11.18
N ARG A 321 3.19 6.91 -11.13
CA ARG A 321 4.23 6.56 -12.10
C ARG A 321 3.64 6.17 -13.46
N LEU A 322 2.51 5.47 -13.50
CA LEU A 322 1.85 5.06 -14.74
C LEU A 322 0.92 6.16 -15.30
N GLY A 323 0.42 7.07 -14.48
CA GLY A 323 -0.53 8.10 -14.90
C GLY A 323 -1.89 7.55 -15.36
N ILE A 324 -2.28 6.36 -14.87
CA ILE A 324 -3.50 5.64 -15.27
C ILE A 324 -4.48 5.54 -14.10
N PRO A 325 -5.76 5.21 -14.35
CA PRO A 325 -6.68 4.86 -13.28
C PRO A 325 -6.22 3.61 -12.53
N VAL A 326 -6.13 3.71 -11.19
CA VAL A 326 -5.80 2.61 -10.28
C VAL A 326 -6.85 2.54 -9.19
N VAL A 327 -7.29 1.35 -8.81
CA VAL A 327 -8.13 1.11 -7.64
C VAL A 327 -7.54 0.00 -6.78
N THR A 328 -7.94 -0.04 -5.52
CA THR A 328 -7.61 -1.16 -4.64
C THR A 328 -8.85 -1.98 -4.38
N TYR A 329 -8.73 -3.30 -4.55
CA TYR A 329 -9.82 -4.25 -4.32
C TYR A 329 -9.27 -5.61 -3.89
N GLY A 330 -9.99 -6.30 -3.02
CA GLY A 330 -9.69 -7.68 -2.65
C GLY A 330 -10.57 -8.17 -1.51
N PRO A 331 -10.60 -9.51 -1.29
CA PRO A 331 -11.34 -10.13 -0.21
C PRO A 331 -10.63 -9.89 1.12
N GLY A 332 -11.35 -10.05 2.21
CA GLY A 332 -10.85 -9.95 3.57
C GLY A 332 -11.25 -8.66 4.28
N ASN A 333 -11.38 -8.78 5.58
CA ASN A 333 -11.69 -7.66 6.46
C ASN A 333 -10.39 -6.94 6.87
N PRO A 334 -10.17 -5.67 6.48
CA PRO A 334 -8.95 -4.93 6.76
C PRO A 334 -8.63 -4.78 8.26
N HIS A 335 -9.63 -4.94 9.14
CA HIS A 335 -9.41 -4.93 10.60
C HIS A 335 -8.68 -6.19 11.12
N LEU A 336 -8.53 -7.21 10.28
CA LEU A 336 -7.77 -8.42 10.61
C LEU A 336 -6.31 -8.32 10.16
N SER A 337 -5.96 -7.36 9.28
CA SER A 337 -4.59 -7.12 8.84
C SER A 337 -3.65 -6.97 10.02
N HIS A 338 -2.47 -7.62 9.93
CA HIS A 338 -1.40 -7.60 10.95
C HIS A 338 -1.78 -8.21 12.31
N THR A 339 -2.98 -8.77 12.47
CA THR A 339 -3.38 -9.43 13.72
C THR A 339 -2.88 -10.89 13.78
N ARG A 340 -2.97 -11.50 14.97
CA ARG A 340 -2.70 -12.94 15.15
C ARG A 340 -3.90 -13.82 14.76
N ARG A 341 -4.95 -13.27 14.18
CA ARG A 341 -6.20 -13.98 13.85
C ARG A 341 -6.61 -13.68 12.40
N GLU A 342 -5.65 -13.60 11.51
CA GLU A 342 -5.95 -13.43 10.09
C GLU A 342 -6.70 -14.63 9.53
N PHE A 343 -7.75 -14.33 8.80
CA PHE A 343 -8.48 -15.29 7.97
C PHE A 343 -9.23 -14.57 6.86
N VAL A 344 -9.59 -15.32 5.83
CA VAL A 344 -10.53 -14.90 4.80
C VAL A 344 -11.68 -15.90 4.72
N GLU A 345 -12.91 -15.42 4.52
CA GLU A 345 -14.05 -16.29 4.25
C GLU A 345 -13.90 -16.91 2.85
N ILE A 346 -14.09 -18.25 2.75
CA ILE A 346 -13.97 -18.97 1.48
C ILE A 346 -14.92 -18.39 0.43
N GLN A 347 -16.16 -18.08 0.83
CA GLN A 347 -17.13 -17.51 -0.07
C GLN A 347 -16.73 -16.12 -0.57
N GLU A 348 -16.14 -15.31 0.30
CA GLU A 348 -15.63 -13.98 -0.05
C GLU A 348 -14.47 -14.09 -1.04
N TYR A 349 -13.50 -14.95 -0.76
CA TYR A 349 -12.38 -15.26 -1.65
C TYR A 349 -12.84 -15.72 -3.03
N LEU A 350 -13.73 -16.70 -3.11
CA LEU A 350 -14.25 -17.20 -4.37
C LEU A 350 -15.08 -16.15 -5.14
N THR A 351 -15.80 -15.30 -4.42
CA THR A 351 -16.58 -14.22 -5.03
C THR A 351 -15.68 -13.14 -5.63
N SER A 352 -14.56 -12.82 -4.98
CA SER A 352 -13.62 -11.83 -5.51
C SER A 352 -13.01 -12.26 -6.86
N ILE A 353 -12.79 -13.56 -7.10
CA ILE A 353 -12.36 -14.10 -8.39
C ILE A 353 -13.36 -13.73 -9.48
N GLU A 354 -14.67 -13.92 -9.23
CA GLU A 354 -15.72 -13.60 -10.19
C GLU A 354 -15.83 -12.07 -10.44
N VAL A 355 -15.58 -11.25 -9.41
CA VAL A 355 -15.54 -9.78 -9.56
C VAL A 355 -14.37 -9.35 -10.42
N TYR A 356 -13.16 -9.89 -10.22
CA TYR A 356 -12.00 -9.60 -11.09
C TYR A 356 -12.29 -9.97 -12.54
N LYS A 357 -12.82 -11.17 -12.79
CA LYS A 357 -13.21 -11.62 -14.15
C LYS A 357 -14.23 -10.70 -14.81
N ALA A 358 -15.28 -10.33 -14.07
CA ALA A 358 -16.32 -9.43 -14.58
C ALA A 358 -15.77 -8.00 -14.81
N THR A 359 -14.83 -7.53 -13.97
CA THR A 359 -14.17 -6.22 -14.15
C THR A 359 -13.37 -6.19 -15.44
N VAL A 360 -12.51 -7.19 -15.68
CA VAL A 360 -11.76 -7.31 -16.93
C VAL A 360 -12.71 -7.32 -18.13
N ALA A 361 -13.76 -8.16 -18.10
CA ALA A 361 -14.73 -8.22 -19.19
C ALA A 361 -15.46 -6.89 -19.44
N ASN A 362 -15.77 -6.13 -18.39
CA ASN A 362 -16.39 -4.81 -18.51
C ASN A 362 -15.42 -3.76 -19.10
N LEU A 363 -14.12 -3.80 -18.74
CA LEU A 363 -13.11 -2.90 -19.30
C LEU A 363 -12.90 -3.14 -20.79
N VAL A 364 -12.77 -4.41 -21.20
CA VAL A 364 -12.65 -4.77 -22.62
C VAL A 364 -13.88 -4.31 -23.43
N LYS A 365 -15.08 -4.51 -22.91
CA LYS A 365 -16.30 -4.02 -23.58
C LYS A 365 -16.32 -2.49 -23.71
N GLN A 366 -15.85 -1.76 -22.71
CA GLN A 366 -15.77 -0.30 -22.77
C GLN A 366 -14.76 0.16 -23.82
N HIS A 367 -13.59 -0.49 -23.87
CA HIS A 367 -12.52 -0.16 -24.82
C HIS A 367 -12.97 -0.37 -26.28
N ASN A 368 -13.72 -1.44 -26.55
CA ASN A 368 -14.20 -1.75 -27.91
C ASN A 368 -15.34 -0.83 -28.40
N VAL A 369 -15.92 0.00 -27.53
CA VAL A 369 -17.01 0.94 -27.86
C VAL A 369 -16.52 2.39 -27.93
N SER A 370 -15.30 2.66 -27.42
CA SER A 370 -14.64 3.97 -27.47
C SER A 370 -13.87 4.16 -28.76
#